data_f79b25ff3ec2c3229d675e9bf51c14a4
#
_entry.id   f79b25ff3ec2c3229d675e9bf51c14a4
#
_cell.length_a   1.000
_cell.length_b   1.000
_cell.length_c   1.000
_cell.angle_alpha   90.00
_cell.angle_beta   90.00
_cell.angle_gamma   90.00
#
_symmetry.space_group_name_H-M   'P 1'
#
loop_
_entity.id
_entity.type
_entity.pdbx_description
1 polymer ?
#
loop_
_entity_poly.entity_id
_entity_poly.type
_entity_poly.pdbx_seq_one_letter_code
_entity_poly.pdbx_strand_id
1 'polypeptide(L)'
;MERMEDFFAARVDEYEEHMLSGVEGCEQAYALIPSLLSVSCRNLLDLGCGTGLELKQVFKRFPDISVTGIDLTREMLDLLKHNFPDRKLNLICRNYFDVDLKRNTFDCAMSFQTMHHFNHEAKIGLYQKIFEALKGDGRYIECDYMVEDQKEEDLHFAEYKRLRDEMGIPEGEFYHYDTPCTVTNQIAMLEKGGFKRIEMVFRIGNTTILAAYKQVIPGND
;
A
#
# COMPACT_ATOMS: atom_id res chain seq x y z
N MET A 1 1.31 1.29 22.49
CA MET A 1 1.62 1.43 21.03
C MET A 1 2.52 2.64 20.84
N GLU A 2 3.37 2.65 19.81
CA GLU A 2 4.20 3.80 19.40
C GLU A 2 3.45 4.61 18.32
N ARG A 3 3.75 5.91 18.17
CA ARG A 3 3.26 6.66 17.00
C ARG A 3 3.83 6.01 15.73
N MET A 4 3.04 5.97 14.66
CA MET A 4 3.43 5.32 13.41
C MET A 4 4.76 5.82 12.86
N GLU A 5 4.94 7.14 12.82
CA GLU A 5 6.17 7.79 12.35
C GLU A 5 7.39 7.37 13.18
N ASP A 6 7.27 7.44 14.52
CA ASP A 6 8.36 7.10 15.45
C ASP A 6 8.75 5.61 15.35
N PHE A 7 7.74 4.74 15.20
CA PHE A 7 7.94 3.30 15.05
C PHE A 7 8.82 2.97 13.85
N PHE A 8 8.51 3.52 12.69
CA PHE A 8 9.25 3.26 11.46
C PHE A 8 10.59 3.99 11.42
N ALA A 9 10.69 5.23 11.94
CA ALA A 9 11.97 5.95 12.04
C ALA A 9 13.01 5.20 12.88
N ALA A 10 12.56 4.60 13.98
CA ALA A 10 13.47 3.85 14.88
C ALA A 10 13.97 2.52 14.28
N ARG A 11 13.33 2.01 13.22
CA ARG A 11 13.61 0.66 12.64
C ARG A 11 14.08 0.69 11.18
N VAL A 12 14.41 1.85 10.66
CA VAL A 12 14.80 2.02 9.25
C VAL A 12 15.97 1.13 8.84
N ASP A 13 16.97 0.97 9.73
CA ASP A 13 18.18 0.17 9.44
C ASP A 13 17.90 -1.33 9.36
N GLU A 14 16.90 -1.84 10.08
CA GLU A 14 16.52 -3.25 10.15
C GLU A 14 15.32 -3.58 9.24
N TYR A 15 14.66 -2.57 8.70
CA TYR A 15 13.39 -2.70 7.97
C TYR A 15 13.50 -3.64 6.76
N GLU A 16 14.52 -3.42 5.91
CA GLU A 16 14.67 -4.23 4.68
C GLU A 16 14.95 -5.70 4.99
N GLU A 17 15.78 -5.99 5.99
CA GLU A 17 16.04 -7.35 6.43
C GLU A 17 14.78 -8.00 7.00
N HIS A 18 14.03 -7.29 7.82
CA HIS A 18 12.76 -7.75 8.36
C HIS A 18 11.77 -8.10 7.25
N MET A 19 11.59 -7.23 6.26
CA MET A 19 10.66 -7.45 5.16
C MET A 19 11.05 -8.63 4.27
N LEU A 20 12.35 -8.83 4.03
CA LEU A 20 12.82 -9.88 3.13
C LEU A 20 12.92 -11.26 3.79
N SER A 21 13.25 -11.30 5.09
CA SER A 21 13.47 -12.56 5.81
C SER A 21 12.38 -12.90 6.83
N GLY A 22 11.69 -11.89 7.39
CA GLY A 22 10.72 -12.04 8.46
C GLY A 22 9.27 -12.13 7.99
N VAL A 23 8.94 -11.57 6.81
CA VAL A 23 7.56 -11.56 6.31
C VAL A 23 7.38 -12.58 5.19
N GLU A 24 6.61 -13.63 5.47
CA GLU A 24 6.37 -14.73 4.54
C GLU A 24 5.76 -14.24 3.23
N GLY A 25 6.32 -14.66 2.09
CA GLY A 25 5.82 -14.32 0.76
C GLY A 25 6.22 -12.93 0.24
N CYS A 26 6.83 -12.06 1.03
CA CYS A 26 7.19 -10.70 0.59
C CYS A 26 8.18 -10.69 -0.57
N GLU A 27 9.22 -11.51 -0.55
CA GLU A 27 10.21 -11.56 -1.64
C GLU A 27 9.56 -11.95 -2.97
N GLN A 28 8.69 -12.96 -2.96
CA GLN A 28 7.93 -13.40 -4.14
C GLN A 28 6.94 -12.32 -4.61
N ALA A 29 6.30 -11.64 -3.67
CA ALA A 29 5.39 -10.54 -3.97
C ALA A 29 6.14 -9.37 -4.64
N TYR A 30 7.30 -8.95 -4.11
CA TYR A 30 8.14 -7.93 -4.75
C TYR A 30 8.54 -8.30 -6.19
N ALA A 31 8.87 -9.58 -6.44
CA ALA A 31 9.22 -10.04 -7.77
C ALA A 31 8.02 -10.00 -8.75
N LEU A 32 6.80 -10.17 -8.25
CA LEU A 32 5.59 -10.23 -9.07
C LEU A 32 5.04 -8.84 -9.45
N ILE A 33 5.15 -7.83 -8.56
CA ILE A 33 4.55 -6.49 -8.75
C ILE A 33 4.80 -5.90 -10.14
N PRO A 34 6.03 -5.90 -10.72
CA PRO A 34 6.23 -5.28 -12.02
C PRO A 34 5.39 -5.90 -13.14
N SER A 35 5.03 -7.18 -13.02
CA SER A 35 4.21 -7.87 -14.03
C SER A 35 2.74 -7.46 -13.96
N LEU A 36 2.29 -6.94 -12.82
CA LEU A 36 0.92 -6.51 -12.57
C LEU A 36 0.67 -5.06 -13.00
N LEU A 37 1.72 -4.25 -13.14
CA LEU A 37 1.61 -2.89 -13.66
C LEU A 37 1.28 -2.92 -15.17
N SER A 38 0.60 -1.87 -15.64
CA SER A 38 0.35 -1.72 -17.08
C SER A 38 1.68 -1.62 -17.84
N VAL A 39 1.77 -2.28 -18.98
CA VAL A 39 2.98 -2.19 -19.86
C VAL A 39 3.25 -0.77 -20.34
N SER A 40 2.23 0.07 -20.38
CA SER A 40 2.30 1.50 -20.73
C SER A 40 2.51 2.41 -19.52
N CYS A 41 2.70 1.88 -18.33
CA CYS A 41 2.86 2.67 -17.11
C CYS A 41 4.07 3.62 -17.20
N ARG A 42 3.83 4.91 -17.00
CA ARG A 42 4.84 5.98 -16.99
C ARG A 42 4.82 6.77 -15.68
N ASN A 43 3.64 6.89 -15.06
CA ASN A 43 3.44 7.61 -13.83
C ASN A 43 2.84 6.65 -12.78
N LEU A 44 3.63 6.29 -11.80
CA LEU A 44 3.26 5.40 -10.71
C LEU A 44 3.06 6.22 -9.43
N LEU A 45 1.97 5.96 -8.72
CA LEU A 45 1.76 6.39 -7.34
C LEU A 45 2.12 5.24 -6.41
N ASP A 46 2.93 5.52 -5.40
CA ASP A 46 3.36 4.55 -4.39
C ASP A 46 3.03 5.08 -2.99
N LEU A 47 2.10 4.41 -2.31
CA LEU A 47 1.56 4.81 -1.01
C LEU A 47 2.20 3.98 0.10
N GLY A 48 2.86 4.63 1.06
CA GLY A 48 3.69 3.98 2.05
C GLY A 48 4.94 3.39 1.41
N CYS A 49 5.62 4.18 0.56
CA CYS A 49 6.71 3.68 -0.29
C CYS A 49 8.00 3.32 0.48
N GLY A 50 8.07 3.58 1.78
CA GLY A 50 9.18 3.20 2.65
C GLY A 50 10.55 3.46 2.03
N THR A 51 11.41 2.44 2.05
CA THR A 51 12.76 2.47 1.45
C THR A 51 12.78 2.14 -0.04
N GLY A 52 11.62 1.80 -0.63
CA GLY A 52 11.45 1.47 -2.05
C GLY A 52 11.87 0.04 -2.42
N LEU A 53 11.72 -0.94 -1.52
CA LEU A 53 12.03 -2.35 -1.81
C LEU A 53 11.30 -2.87 -3.04
N GLU A 54 10.01 -2.59 -3.16
CA GLU A 54 9.15 -2.92 -4.31
C GLU A 54 9.61 -2.22 -5.59
N LEU A 55 10.12 -1.00 -5.49
CA LEU A 55 10.60 -0.19 -6.61
C LEU A 55 11.85 -0.77 -7.27
N LYS A 56 12.65 -1.56 -6.54
CA LYS A 56 13.85 -2.20 -7.09
C LYS A 56 13.53 -3.07 -8.32
N GLN A 57 12.45 -3.83 -8.28
CA GLN A 57 12.04 -4.67 -9.41
C GLN A 57 11.27 -3.86 -10.46
N VAL A 58 10.50 -2.85 -10.03
CA VAL A 58 9.78 -1.93 -10.93
C VAL A 58 10.77 -1.20 -11.83
N PHE A 59 11.84 -0.63 -11.28
CA PHE A 59 12.85 0.10 -12.08
C PHE A 59 13.65 -0.78 -13.05
N LYS A 60 13.77 -2.09 -12.79
CA LYS A 60 14.36 -3.02 -13.77
C LYS A 60 13.49 -3.18 -15.01
N ARG A 61 12.17 -3.25 -14.83
CA ARG A 61 11.20 -3.43 -15.92
C ARG A 61 10.84 -2.12 -16.62
N PHE A 62 10.78 -1.04 -15.85
CA PHE A 62 10.35 0.30 -16.29
C PHE A 62 11.43 1.34 -15.95
N PRO A 63 12.57 1.38 -16.68
CA PRO A 63 13.71 2.23 -16.31
C PRO A 63 13.40 3.73 -16.34
N ASP A 64 12.41 4.16 -17.13
CA ASP A 64 12.04 5.56 -17.32
C ASP A 64 10.78 5.99 -16.54
N ILE A 65 10.22 5.11 -15.71
CA ILE A 65 9.01 5.40 -14.95
C ILE A 65 9.25 6.57 -13.97
N SER A 66 8.24 7.45 -13.86
CA SER A 66 8.19 8.47 -12.82
C SER A 66 7.39 7.94 -11.64
N VAL A 67 7.94 8.00 -10.44
CA VAL A 67 7.29 7.56 -9.21
C VAL A 67 6.97 8.77 -8.33
N THR A 68 5.71 8.89 -7.93
CA THR A 68 5.33 9.74 -6.79
C THR A 68 5.18 8.82 -5.59
N GLY A 69 6.15 8.89 -4.69
CA GLY A 69 6.17 8.13 -3.44
C GLY A 69 5.71 9.00 -2.27
N ILE A 70 4.82 8.46 -1.46
CA ILE A 70 4.31 9.13 -0.27
C ILE A 70 4.59 8.24 0.93
N ASP A 71 5.29 8.77 1.91
CA ASP A 71 5.53 8.10 3.19
C ASP A 71 5.46 9.10 4.34
N LEU A 72 5.11 8.62 5.52
CA LEU A 72 5.05 9.45 6.72
C LEU A 72 6.44 9.72 7.29
N THR A 73 7.38 8.81 7.08
CA THR A 73 8.70 8.77 7.72
C THR A 73 9.78 9.36 6.82
N ARG A 74 10.42 10.43 7.26
CA ARG A 74 11.49 11.13 6.52
C ARG A 74 12.68 10.23 6.25
N GLU A 75 13.11 9.47 7.25
CA GLU A 75 14.25 8.56 7.20
C GLU A 75 14.09 7.48 6.14
N MET A 76 12.87 6.96 5.99
CA MET A 76 12.53 6.01 4.91
C MET A 76 12.71 6.63 3.53
N LEU A 77 12.18 7.84 3.33
CA LEU A 77 12.30 8.54 2.04
C LEU A 77 13.74 8.93 1.71
N ASP A 78 14.54 9.30 2.71
CA ASP A 78 15.95 9.62 2.52
C ASP A 78 16.74 8.39 2.09
N LEU A 79 16.45 7.22 2.68
CA LEU A 79 17.05 5.95 2.28
C LEU A 79 16.58 5.54 0.86
N LEU A 80 15.29 5.70 0.54
CA LEU A 80 14.77 5.47 -0.81
C LEU A 80 15.52 6.34 -1.83
N LYS A 81 15.69 7.62 -1.54
CA LYS A 81 16.43 8.53 -2.42
C LYS A 81 17.89 8.14 -2.55
N HIS A 82 18.52 7.67 -1.47
CA HIS A 82 19.89 7.16 -1.49
C HIS A 82 20.01 5.89 -2.35
N ASN A 83 19.07 4.96 -2.22
CA ASN A 83 19.06 3.70 -2.98
C ASN A 83 18.85 3.92 -4.50
N PHE A 84 18.15 4.99 -4.87
CA PHE A 84 17.76 5.26 -6.27
C PHE A 84 18.05 6.70 -6.71
N PRO A 85 19.32 7.17 -6.66
CA PRO A 85 19.67 8.58 -6.87
C PRO A 85 19.33 9.10 -8.26
N ASP A 86 19.38 8.24 -9.28
CA ASP A 86 19.19 8.60 -10.70
C ASP A 86 17.75 8.37 -11.18
N ARG A 87 16.82 7.94 -10.30
CA ARG A 87 15.44 7.68 -10.68
C ARG A 87 14.58 8.95 -10.58
N LYS A 88 13.51 8.99 -11.38
CA LYS A 88 12.55 10.08 -11.39
C LYS A 88 11.59 9.93 -10.21
N LEU A 89 12.00 10.47 -9.07
CA LEU A 89 11.27 10.37 -7.79
C LEU A 89 10.72 11.74 -7.40
N ASN A 90 9.42 11.80 -7.15
CA ASN A 90 8.74 12.88 -6.44
C ASN A 90 8.31 12.33 -5.07
N LEU A 91 9.11 12.60 -4.04
CA LEU A 91 8.91 12.05 -2.69
C LEU A 91 8.22 13.08 -1.80
N ILE A 92 7.12 12.68 -1.17
CA ILE A 92 6.27 13.50 -0.32
C ILE A 92 6.25 12.91 1.09
N CYS A 93 6.91 13.60 2.04
CA CYS A 93 6.89 13.21 3.44
C CYS A 93 5.62 13.76 4.09
N ARG A 94 4.55 12.98 4.05
CA ARG A 94 3.24 13.31 4.63
C ARG A 94 2.40 12.06 4.82
N ASN A 95 1.40 12.19 5.68
CA ASN A 95 0.30 11.24 5.69
C ASN A 95 -0.45 11.29 4.34
N TYR A 96 -0.58 10.16 3.64
CA TYR A 96 -1.21 10.09 2.33
C TYR A 96 -2.73 10.37 2.36
N PHE A 97 -3.36 10.31 3.54
CA PHE A 97 -4.74 10.80 3.70
C PHE A 97 -4.86 12.31 3.48
N ASP A 98 -3.81 13.08 3.79
CA ASP A 98 -3.78 14.55 3.72
C ASP A 98 -3.20 15.09 2.40
N VAL A 99 -2.64 14.22 1.54
CA VAL A 99 -2.08 14.64 0.26
C VAL A 99 -3.18 14.77 -0.79
N ASP A 100 -3.24 15.90 -1.49
CA ASP A 100 -4.11 16.06 -2.66
C ASP A 100 -3.56 15.27 -3.85
N LEU A 101 -4.16 14.12 -4.12
CA LEU A 101 -3.87 13.31 -5.30
C LEU A 101 -4.69 13.87 -6.46
N LYS A 102 -4.04 14.56 -7.38
CA LYS A 102 -4.70 15.14 -8.56
C LYS A 102 -5.39 14.06 -9.39
N ARG A 103 -6.62 14.33 -9.83
CA ARG A 103 -7.43 13.42 -10.64
C ARG A 103 -6.77 13.06 -11.98
N ASN A 104 -6.97 11.84 -12.44
CA ASN A 104 -6.50 11.33 -13.75
C ASN A 104 -5.01 11.58 -14.02
N THR A 105 -4.16 11.40 -13.00
CA THR A 105 -2.73 11.69 -13.07
C THR A 105 -1.88 10.43 -13.27
N PHE A 106 -2.25 9.34 -12.59
CA PHE A 106 -1.42 8.15 -12.52
C PHE A 106 -1.93 7.04 -13.45
N ASP A 107 -1.00 6.33 -14.08
CA ASP A 107 -1.31 5.15 -14.89
C ASP A 107 -1.56 3.94 -14.00
N CYS A 108 -0.75 3.82 -12.94
CA CYS A 108 -0.90 2.80 -11.90
C CYS A 108 -0.71 3.44 -10.52
N ALA A 109 -1.30 2.80 -9.52
CA ALA A 109 -0.99 3.05 -8.12
C ALA A 109 -0.65 1.72 -7.44
N MET A 110 0.15 1.77 -6.38
CA MET A 110 0.43 0.60 -5.54
C MET A 110 0.58 0.98 -4.07
N SER A 111 0.47 -0.02 -3.22
CA SER A 111 0.88 0.02 -1.83
C SER A 111 1.41 -1.35 -1.41
N PHE A 112 2.37 -1.37 -0.50
CA PHE A 112 2.95 -2.60 -0.01
C PHE A 112 3.05 -2.59 1.51
N GLN A 113 2.34 -3.52 2.20
CA GLN A 113 2.35 -3.68 3.67
C GLN A 113 2.11 -2.37 4.44
N THR A 114 1.05 -1.64 4.07
CA THR A 114 0.72 -0.37 4.71
C THR A 114 -0.77 -0.19 5.02
N MET A 115 -1.67 -0.86 4.29
CA MET A 115 -3.11 -0.67 4.47
C MET A 115 -3.67 -1.36 5.72
N HIS A 116 -3.01 -2.40 6.22
CA HIS A 116 -3.41 -3.12 7.44
C HIS A 116 -3.30 -2.29 8.74
N HIS A 117 -2.80 -1.08 8.68
CA HIS A 117 -2.77 -0.17 9.83
C HIS A 117 -4.04 0.69 10.00
N PHE A 118 -5.02 0.57 9.09
CA PHE A 118 -6.17 1.48 9.05
C PHE A 118 -7.49 0.74 9.13
N ASN A 119 -8.49 1.40 9.72
CA ASN A 119 -9.84 0.87 9.78
C ASN A 119 -10.55 0.90 8.41
N HIS A 120 -11.68 0.21 8.31
CA HIS A 120 -12.44 0.05 7.08
C HIS A 120 -12.87 1.38 6.47
N GLU A 121 -13.35 2.33 7.28
CA GLU A 121 -13.86 3.62 6.79
C GLU A 121 -12.74 4.47 6.19
N ALA A 122 -11.59 4.55 6.88
CA ALA A 122 -10.41 5.24 6.38
C ALA A 122 -9.92 4.62 5.06
N LYS A 123 -9.86 3.29 4.96
CA LYS A 123 -9.49 2.59 3.72
C LYS A 123 -10.43 2.93 2.57
N ILE A 124 -11.75 2.89 2.77
CA ILE A 124 -12.74 3.21 1.72
C ILE A 124 -12.51 4.63 1.19
N GLY A 125 -12.33 5.61 2.07
CA GLY A 125 -12.04 7.00 1.68
C GLY A 125 -10.74 7.12 0.87
N LEU A 126 -9.70 6.40 1.27
CA LEU A 126 -8.43 6.37 0.55
C LEU A 126 -8.56 5.69 -0.83
N TYR A 127 -9.29 4.58 -0.92
CA TYR A 127 -9.52 3.90 -2.21
C TYR A 127 -10.31 4.76 -3.20
N GLN A 128 -11.29 5.55 -2.73
CA GLN A 128 -11.97 6.55 -3.57
C GLN A 128 -10.98 7.58 -4.11
N LYS A 129 -10.10 8.08 -3.26
CA LYS A 129 -9.06 9.04 -3.63
C LYS A 129 -8.08 8.46 -4.64
N ILE A 130 -7.61 7.22 -4.45
CA ILE A 130 -6.75 6.49 -5.39
C ILE A 130 -7.50 6.29 -6.72
N PHE A 131 -8.75 5.83 -6.68
CA PHE A 131 -9.58 5.63 -7.86
C PHE A 131 -9.72 6.90 -8.69
N GLU A 132 -9.96 8.06 -8.07
CA GLU A 132 -10.03 9.35 -8.75
C GLU A 132 -8.70 9.80 -9.34
N ALA A 133 -7.58 9.52 -8.67
CA ALA A 133 -6.24 9.87 -9.11
C ALA A 133 -5.76 9.03 -10.30
N LEU A 134 -6.27 7.81 -10.45
CA LEU A 134 -5.96 6.94 -11.57
C LEU A 134 -6.61 7.43 -12.87
N LYS A 135 -5.92 7.27 -14.01
CA LYS A 135 -6.47 7.44 -15.35
C LYS A 135 -7.55 6.41 -15.66
N GLY A 136 -8.27 6.57 -16.76
CA GLY A 136 -9.44 5.75 -17.09
C GLY A 136 -9.17 4.25 -17.16
N ASP A 137 -8.01 3.83 -17.68
CA ASP A 137 -7.54 2.45 -17.78
C ASP A 137 -6.59 2.04 -16.64
N GLY A 138 -6.48 2.90 -15.62
CA GLY A 138 -5.57 2.72 -14.50
C GLY A 138 -5.97 1.56 -13.59
N ARG A 139 -4.97 1.10 -12.84
CA ARG A 139 -5.13 0.02 -11.84
C ARG A 139 -4.38 0.32 -10.56
N TYR A 140 -4.87 -0.25 -9.48
CA TYR A 140 -4.24 -0.23 -8.17
C TYR A 140 -3.81 -1.64 -7.79
N ILE A 141 -2.58 -1.79 -7.34
CA ILE A 141 -2.01 -3.05 -6.84
C ILE A 141 -1.79 -2.90 -5.36
N GLU A 142 -2.50 -3.67 -4.56
CA GLU A 142 -2.34 -3.72 -3.12
C GLU A 142 -1.71 -5.04 -2.72
N CYS A 143 -0.53 -4.99 -2.12
CA CYS A 143 0.07 -6.12 -1.43
C CYS A 143 -0.01 -5.85 0.06
N ASP A 144 -0.71 -6.71 0.81
CA ASP A 144 -0.92 -6.43 2.22
C ASP A 144 -1.07 -7.70 3.07
N TYR A 145 -0.99 -7.51 4.39
CA TYR A 145 -1.33 -8.48 5.39
C TYR A 145 -2.84 -8.68 5.43
N MET A 146 -3.31 -9.85 5.00
CA MET A 146 -4.74 -10.20 5.02
C MET A 146 -4.94 -11.52 5.76
N VAL A 147 -5.86 -11.53 6.72
CA VAL A 147 -6.18 -12.72 7.50
C VAL A 147 -7.16 -13.67 6.78
N GLU A 148 -7.29 -14.89 7.29
CA GLU A 148 -8.13 -15.90 6.65
C GLU A 148 -9.61 -15.75 6.98
N ASP A 149 -9.93 -15.50 8.24
CA ASP A 149 -11.31 -15.50 8.70
C ASP A 149 -11.71 -14.24 9.46
N GLN A 150 -13.03 -14.01 9.53
CA GLN A 150 -13.61 -12.83 10.17
C GLN A 150 -13.33 -12.76 11.67
N LYS A 151 -13.20 -13.90 12.34
CA LYS A 151 -12.95 -13.93 13.78
C LYS A 151 -11.55 -13.39 14.11
N GLU A 152 -10.57 -13.71 13.27
CA GLU A 152 -9.20 -13.18 13.41
C GLU A 152 -9.19 -11.66 13.18
N GLU A 153 -9.85 -11.19 12.11
CA GLU A 153 -10.04 -9.76 11.86
C GLU A 153 -10.69 -9.06 13.07
N ASP A 154 -11.81 -9.59 13.56
CA ASP A 154 -12.54 -9.03 14.71
C ASP A 154 -11.66 -8.95 15.97
N LEU A 155 -10.82 -9.94 16.22
CA LEU A 155 -9.88 -9.94 17.36
C LEU A 155 -8.84 -8.82 17.25
N HIS A 156 -8.24 -8.63 16.07
CA HIS A 156 -7.28 -7.55 15.84
C HIS A 156 -7.91 -6.17 16.06
N PHE A 157 -9.09 -5.94 15.49
CA PHE A 157 -9.80 -4.67 15.65
C PHE A 157 -10.27 -4.42 17.10
N ALA A 158 -10.73 -5.46 17.79
CA ALA A 158 -11.13 -5.36 19.21
C ALA A 158 -9.94 -5.00 20.10
N GLU A 159 -8.80 -5.65 19.89
CA GLU A 159 -7.59 -5.38 20.67
C GLU A 159 -7.03 -3.98 20.36
N TYR A 160 -7.00 -3.56 19.10
CA TYR A 160 -6.61 -2.20 18.72
C TYR A 160 -7.47 -1.15 19.43
N LYS A 161 -8.80 -1.36 19.41
CA LYS A 161 -9.73 -0.46 20.11
C LYS A 161 -9.43 -0.42 21.60
N ARG A 162 -9.26 -1.58 22.25
CA ARG A 162 -8.94 -1.66 23.68
C ARG A 162 -7.69 -0.88 24.04
N LEU A 163 -6.61 -1.07 23.26
CA LEU A 163 -5.32 -0.39 23.45
C LEU A 163 -5.44 1.13 23.28
N ARG A 164 -6.19 1.58 22.27
CA ARG A 164 -6.45 3.02 22.06
C ARG A 164 -7.18 3.64 23.22
N ASP A 165 -8.23 2.96 23.70
CA ASP A 165 -9.06 3.43 24.83
C ASP A 165 -8.21 3.51 26.13
N GLU A 166 -7.38 2.50 26.41
CA GLU A 166 -6.49 2.48 27.58
C GLU A 166 -5.41 3.57 27.53
N MET A 167 -4.88 3.86 26.35
CA MET A 167 -3.85 4.89 26.16
C MET A 167 -4.43 6.30 25.97
N GLY A 168 -5.74 6.45 25.87
CA GLY A 168 -6.40 7.73 25.62
C GLY A 168 -6.03 8.37 24.30
N ILE A 169 -5.80 7.57 23.24
CA ILE A 169 -5.37 8.06 21.93
C ILE A 169 -6.53 8.74 21.21
N PRO A 170 -6.41 10.03 20.84
CA PRO A 170 -7.47 10.77 20.15
C PRO A 170 -7.81 10.19 18.78
N GLU A 171 -9.03 10.41 18.30
CA GLU A 171 -9.38 10.14 16.91
C GLU A 171 -8.46 10.91 15.95
N GLY A 172 -8.12 10.25 14.83
CA GLY A 172 -7.26 10.84 13.79
C GLY A 172 -5.76 10.74 14.04
N GLU A 173 -5.32 10.30 15.23
CA GLU A 173 -3.92 9.97 15.46
C GLU A 173 -3.60 8.53 15.06
N PHE A 174 -2.45 8.35 14.37
CA PHE A 174 -1.99 7.05 13.87
C PHE A 174 -0.90 6.49 14.77
N TYR A 175 -1.18 5.30 15.30
CA TYR A 175 -0.27 4.50 16.11
C TYR A 175 -0.07 3.15 15.43
N HIS A 176 1.14 2.63 15.51
CA HIS A 176 1.45 1.33 14.93
C HIS A 176 0.73 0.21 15.68
N TYR A 177 -0.11 -0.46 14.95
CA TYR A 177 -0.80 -1.69 15.31
C TYR A 177 -1.40 -2.30 14.03
N ASP A 178 -1.36 -3.63 13.92
CA ASP A 178 -1.87 -4.32 12.74
C ASP A 178 -3.35 -4.64 12.90
N THR A 179 -4.15 -4.10 11.99
CA THR A 179 -5.59 -4.37 11.86
C THR A 179 -5.88 -4.98 10.48
N PRO A 180 -5.34 -6.22 10.24
CA PRO A 180 -5.53 -6.87 8.95
C PRO A 180 -7.00 -7.18 8.72
N CYS A 181 -7.42 -7.11 7.45
CA CYS A 181 -8.77 -7.48 7.05
C CYS A 181 -8.76 -8.82 6.31
N THR A 182 -9.90 -9.49 6.27
CA THR A 182 -10.07 -10.62 5.36
C THR A 182 -10.03 -10.17 3.90
N VAL A 183 -9.65 -11.05 3.00
CA VAL A 183 -9.68 -10.78 1.55
C VAL A 183 -11.08 -10.34 1.09
N THR A 184 -12.13 -10.95 1.66
CA THR A 184 -13.52 -10.61 1.35
C THR A 184 -13.84 -9.15 1.71
N ASN A 185 -13.47 -8.72 2.91
CA ASN A 185 -13.69 -7.35 3.36
C ASN A 185 -12.83 -6.36 2.58
N GLN A 186 -11.60 -6.74 2.26
CA GLN A 186 -10.69 -5.90 1.48
C GLN A 186 -11.24 -5.65 0.07
N ILE A 187 -11.73 -6.69 -0.61
CA ILE A 187 -12.42 -6.58 -1.91
C ILE A 187 -13.64 -5.68 -1.80
N ALA A 188 -14.51 -5.90 -0.79
CA ALA A 188 -15.71 -5.09 -0.60
C ALA A 188 -15.39 -3.58 -0.38
N MET A 189 -14.28 -3.27 0.31
CA MET A 189 -13.83 -1.89 0.49
C MET A 189 -13.31 -1.27 -0.81
N LEU A 190 -12.56 -2.00 -1.61
CA LEU A 190 -12.10 -1.57 -2.94
C LEU A 190 -13.28 -1.31 -3.89
N GLU A 191 -14.31 -2.17 -3.87
CA GLU A 191 -15.55 -1.96 -4.64
C GLU A 191 -16.27 -0.67 -4.22
N LYS A 192 -16.41 -0.43 -2.91
CA LYS A 192 -16.96 0.83 -2.37
C LYS A 192 -16.09 2.04 -2.73
N GLY A 193 -14.78 1.85 -2.88
CA GLY A 193 -13.84 2.85 -3.39
C GLY A 193 -14.02 3.17 -4.88
N GLY A 194 -14.80 2.38 -5.61
CA GLY A 194 -15.18 2.62 -7.00
C GLY A 194 -14.59 1.64 -8.02
N PHE A 195 -13.66 0.78 -7.61
CA PHE A 195 -13.07 -0.22 -8.50
C PHE A 195 -14.11 -1.22 -8.99
N LYS A 196 -13.99 -1.64 -10.27
CA LYS A 196 -15.03 -2.44 -10.96
C LYS A 196 -14.67 -3.90 -11.12
N ARG A 197 -13.38 -4.22 -11.04
CA ARG A 197 -12.85 -5.57 -11.12
C ARG A 197 -11.71 -5.66 -10.13
N ILE A 198 -11.77 -6.63 -9.23
CA ILE A 198 -10.71 -6.90 -8.25
C ILE A 198 -10.37 -8.39 -8.34
N GLU A 199 -9.10 -8.70 -8.42
CA GLU A 199 -8.58 -10.05 -8.54
C GLU A 199 -7.53 -10.31 -7.47
N MET A 200 -7.65 -11.40 -6.73
CA MET A 200 -6.55 -11.91 -5.92
C MET A 200 -5.58 -12.64 -6.85
N VAL A 201 -4.39 -12.08 -7.02
CA VAL A 201 -3.38 -12.58 -7.97
C VAL A 201 -2.23 -13.31 -7.31
N PHE A 202 -2.12 -13.21 -5.98
CA PHE A 202 -1.08 -13.86 -5.19
C PHE A 202 -1.52 -14.01 -3.74
N ARG A 203 -1.13 -15.13 -3.11
CA ARG A 203 -1.20 -15.31 -1.66
C ARG A 203 -0.16 -16.35 -1.22
N ILE A 204 0.67 -16.00 -0.25
CA ILE A 204 1.52 -16.90 0.53
C ILE A 204 1.38 -16.50 1.99
N GLY A 205 0.93 -17.41 2.83
CA GLY A 205 0.53 -17.07 4.20
C GLY A 205 -0.50 -15.95 4.22
N ASN A 206 -0.19 -14.89 4.93
CA ASN A 206 -1.06 -13.71 5.01
C ASN A 206 -0.68 -12.59 4.03
N THR A 207 0.47 -12.70 3.35
CA THR A 207 0.85 -11.75 2.29
C THR A 207 0.01 -12.02 1.04
N THR A 208 -0.87 -11.08 0.73
CA THR A 208 -1.85 -11.19 -0.36
C THR A 208 -1.75 -10.02 -1.32
N ILE A 209 -1.80 -10.27 -2.63
CA ILE A 209 -1.89 -9.20 -3.64
C ILE A 209 -3.27 -9.19 -4.28
N LEU A 210 -3.93 -8.03 -4.22
CA LEU A 210 -5.12 -7.70 -4.96
C LEU A 210 -4.78 -6.73 -6.11
N ALA A 211 -5.24 -7.05 -7.32
CA ALA A 211 -5.19 -6.16 -8.46
C ALA A 211 -6.59 -5.57 -8.70
N ALA A 212 -6.74 -4.26 -8.52
CA ALA A 212 -8.00 -3.56 -8.66
C ALA A 212 -7.98 -2.64 -9.89
N TYR A 213 -8.96 -2.78 -10.76
CA TYR A 213 -9.04 -2.08 -12.04
C TYR A 213 -10.15 -1.03 -12.02
N LYS A 214 -9.83 0.16 -12.55
CA LYS A 214 -10.80 1.27 -12.65
C LYS A 214 -11.94 0.97 -13.62
N GLN A 215 -11.65 0.26 -14.71
CA GLN A 215 -12.64 -0.16 -15.70
C GLN A 215 -12.63 -1.68 -15.88
N VAL A 216 -13.76 -2.22 -16.27
CA VAL A 216 -13.82 -3.59 -16.81
C VAL A 216 -13.25 -3.51 -18.23
N ILE A 217 -12.02 -4.03 -18.42
CA ILE A 217 -11.53 -4.21 -19.80
C ILE A 217 -12.40 -5.29 -20.41
N PRO A 218 -13.12 -5.03 -21.52
CA PRO A 218 -13.82 -6.09 -22.24
C PRO A 218 -12.81 -7.18 -22.56
N GLY A 219 -13.07 -8.41 -22.10
CA GLY A 219 -12.19 -9.54 -22.35
C GLY A 219 -11.95 -9.70 -23.84
N ASN A 220 -10.72 -9.99 -24.23
CA ASN A 220 -10.47 -10.75 -25.44
C ASN A 220 -10.97 -12.17 -25.16
N ASP A 221 -12.21 -12.47 -25.54
CA ASP A 221 -12.74 -13.83 -25.66
C ASP A 221 -11.94 -14.63 -26.72
#